data_6e64dbf1b73849b4246bd6610f6ecb52
#
_entry.id   6e64dbf1b73849b4246bd6610f6ecb52
#
_cell.length_a   1.000
_cell.length_b   1.000
_cell.length_c   1.000
_cell.angle_alpha   90.00
_cell.angle_beta   90.00
_cell.angle_gamma   90.00
#
_symmetry.space_group_name_H-M   'P 1'
#
loop_
_entity.id
_entity.type
_entity.pdbx_description
1 polymer ?
#
loop_
_entity_poly.entity_id
_entity_poly.type
_entity_poly.pdbx_seq_one_letter_code
_entity_poly.pdbx_strand_id
1 'polypeptide(L)'
;LSNGNRVIAQREVIKALTQQERPSGSITRLIGVPALAPYINADEVAKKVIQYELSGPGHQMTAYGYEATLIIELCEAFLRARDDGALSIGQLRMAQRADIILRACAKVGIIALIDEATGYQEVRQKNALQLKLQAFIADDMQEWAKLFPDAFWLELARIEHTKYVPRGRPLRWGKYVMAFIYD
;
A
#
# COMPACT_ATOMS: atom_id res chain seq x y z
N LEU A 1 -19.05 3.57 -10.85
CA LEU A 1 -20.48 3.39 -10.66
C LEU A 1 -21.24 4.37 -11.54
N SER A 2 -22.48 4.04 -11.90
CA SER A 2 -23.33 4.89 -12.76
C SER A 2 -23.62 6.30 -12.19
N ASN A 3 -23.43 6.49 -10.88
CA ASN A 3 -23.60 7.77 -10.17
C ASN A 3 -22.33 8.64 -10.13
N GLY A 4 -21.29 8.32 -10.88
CA GLY A 4 -20.01 9.05 -10.90
C GLY A 4 -19.06 8.74 -9.75
N ASN A 5 -19.44 7.93 -8.76
CA ASN A 5 -18.58 7.58 -7.65
C ASN A 5 -17.40 6.72 -8.12
N ARG A 6 -16.20 7.11 -7.70
CA ARG A 6 -14.97 6.35 -7.94
C ARG A 6 -14.74 5.42 -6.75
N VAL A 7 -14.96 4.12 -6.96
CA VAL A 7 -14.88 3.08 -5.92
C VAL A 7 -13.67 2.21 -6.17
N ILE A 8 -12.90 1.97 -5.11
CA ILE A 8 -11.83 0.98 -5.08
C ILE A 8 -12.30 -0.24 -4.28
N ALA A 9 -12.06 -1.44 -4.80
CA ALA A 9 -12.45 -2.67 -4.12
C ALA A 9 -11.66 -2.83 -2.81
N GLN A 10 -12.33 -3.22 -1.73
CA GLN A 10 -11.72 -3.44 -0.42
C GLN A 10 -10.47 -4.32 -0.50
N ARG A 11 -10.56 -5.39 -1.28
CA ARG A 11 -9.45 -6.32 -1.47
C ARG A 11 -8.21 -5.67 -2.09
N GLU A 12 -8.40 -4.77 -3.04
CA GLU A 12 -7.27 -4.09 -3.71
C GLU A 12 -6.59 -3.09 -2.76
N VAL A 13 -7.34 -2.41 -1.89
CA VAL A 13 -6.77 -1.54 -0.85
C VAL A 13 -5.91 -2.34 0.12
N ILE A 14 -6.43 -3.47 0.62
CA ILE A 14 -5.67 -4.33 1.53
C ILE A 14 -4.42 -4.88 0.83
N LYS A 15 -4.54 -5.31 -0.42
CA LYS A 15 -3.42 -5.81 -1.22
C LYS A 15 -2.33 -4.76 -1.40
N ALA A 16 -2.70 -3.52 -1.69
CA ALA A 16 -1.77 -2.41 -1.85
C ALA A 16 -0.94 -2.18 -0.58
N LEU A 17 -1.56 -2.22 0.60
CA LEU A 17 -0.90 -1.99 1.88
C LEU A 17 -0.15 -3.21 2.42
N THR A 18 -0.60 -4.44 2.15
CA THR A 18 -0.03 -5.66 2.74
C THR A 18 0.86 -6.47 1.80
N GLN A 19 0.76 -6.26 0.48
CA GLN A 19 1.36 -7.09 -0.59
C GLN A 19 0.92 -8.57 -0.57
N GLN A 20 -0.13 -8.89 0.13
CA GLN A 20 -0.68 -10.25 0.05
C GLN A 20 -1.34 -10.44 -1.31
N GLU A 21 -0.99 -11.48 -2.04
CA GLU A 21 -1.64 -11.79 -3.33
C GLU A 21 -3.13 -12.10 -3.16
N ARG A 22 -3.47 -12.75 -2.04
CA ARG A 22 -4.85 -13.10 -1.67
C ARG A 22 -5.15 -12.56 -0.28
N PRO A 23 -5.37 -11.25 -0.13
CA PRO A 23 -5.66 -10.66 1.17
C PRO A 23 -7.01 -11.17 1.68
N SER A 24 -7.02 -11.53 2.96
CA SER A 24 -8.23 -11.89 3.70
C SER A 24 -8.56 -10.84 4.75
N GLY A 25 -9.83 -10.70 5.08
CA GLY A 25 -10.29 -9.77 6.10
C GLY A 25 -10.87 -8.47 5.54
N SER A 26 -11.11 -7.51 6.42
CA SER A 26 -11.67 -6.20 6.11
C SER A 26 -10.68 -5.08 6.39
N ILE A 27 -10.90 -3.92 5.78
CA ILE A 27 -10.14 -2.71 6.09
C ILE A 27 -10.34 -2.34 7.57
N THR A 28 -11.54 -2.46 8.09
CA THR A 28 -11.85 -2.20 9.51
C THR A 28 -11.04 -3.08 10.46
N ARG A 29 -10.79 -4.34 10.11
CA ARG A 29 -9.90 -5.22 10.87
C ARG A 29 -8.43 -4.80 10.77
N LEU A 30 -8.00 -4.32 9.60
CA LEU A 30 -6.63 -3.86 9.38
C LEU A 30 -6.31 -2.64 10.23
N ILE A 31 -7.26 -1.69 10.37
CA ILE A 31 -7.07 -0.44 11.09
C ILE A 31 -7.61 -0.48 12.52
N GLY A 32 -8.43 -1.46 12.89
CA GLY A 32 -9.03 -1.62 14.22
C GLY A 32 -8.04 -2.08 15.30
N VAL A 33 -6.76 -1.75 15.15
CA VAL A 33 -5.70 -2.06 16.11
C VAL A 33 -5.42 -0.84 17.00
N PRO A 34 -5.08 -1.02 18.29
CA PRO A 34 -4.85 0.09 19.22
C PRO A 34 -3.85 1.13 18.71
N ALA A 35 -2.82 0.70 17.98
CA ALA A 35 -1.79 1.56 17.41
C ALA A 35 -2.31 2.58 16.37
N LEU A 36 -3.42 2.30 15.70
CA LEU A 36 -4.01 3.17 14.68
C LEU A 36 -5.24 3.94 15.18
N ALA A 37 -5.82 3.55 16.30
CA ALA A 37 -7.04 4.17 16.84
C ALA A 37 -6.97 5.71 17.02
N PRO A 38 -5.83 6.33 17.40
CA PRO A 38 -5.72 7.79 17.50
C PRO A 38 -5.74 8.51 16.15
N TYR A 39 -5.44 7.79 15.04
CA TYR A 39 -5.21 8.40 13.73
C TYR A 39 -6.35 8.15 12.73
N ILE A 40 -7.12 7.08 12.94
CA ILE A 40 -8.26 6.74 12.09
C ILE A 40 -9.32 5.97 12.87
N ASN A 41 -10.58 6.38 12.70
CA ASN A 41 -11.72 5.74 13.36
C ASN A 41 -12.25 4.59 12.49
N ALA A 42 -12.08 3.34 12.96
CA ALA A 42 -12.52 2.15 12.25
C ALA A 42 -14.05 2.09 12.05
N ASP A 43 -14.83 2.61 13.00
CA ASP A 43 -16.29 2.64 12.89
C ASP A 43 -16.77 3.64 11.83
N GLU A 44 -16.10 4.80 11.73
CA GLU A 44 -16.38 5.77 10.66
C GLU A 44 -16.03 5.19 9.27
N VAL A 45 -14.92 4.49 9.17
CA VAL A 45 -14.53 3.80 7.93
C VAL A 45 -15.54 2.69 7.58
N ALA A 46 -16.04 1.96 8.58
CA ALA A 46 -17.07 0.94 8.36
C ALA A 46 -18.35 1.52 7.74
N LYS A 47 -18.74 2.73 8.13
CA LYS A 47 -19.92 3.42 7.57
C LYS A 47 -19.73 3.89 6.10
N LYS A 48 -18.48 4.03 5.65
CA LYS A 48 -18.13 4.44 4.27
C LYS A 48 -18.12 3.29 3.27
N VAL A 49 -18.46 2.06 3.68
CA VAL A 49 -18.54 0.90 2.78
C VAL A 49 -19.62 1.13 1.71
N ILE A 50 -19.23 0.92 0.46
CA ILE A 50 -20.11 0.94 -0.69
C ILE A 50 -20.30 -0.50 -1.18
N GLN A 51 -21.54 -0.96 -1.15
CA GLN A 51 -21.91 -2.24 -1.74
C GLN A 51 -22.26 -2.03 -3.21
N TYR A 52 -21.72 -2.86 -4.09
CA TYR A 52 -22.01 -2.81 -5.51
C TYR A 52 -22.03 -4.21 -6.11
N GLU A 53 -22.71 -4.35 -7.22
CA GLU A 53 -22.83 -5.63 -7.91
C GLU A 53 -21.86 -5.70 -9.09
N LEU A 54 -21.17 -6.82 -9.20
CA LEU A 54 -20.34 -7.18 -10.34
C LEU A 54 -21.14 -8.15 -11.20
N SER A 55 -21.41 -7.76 -12.43
CA SER A 55 -22.02 -8.61 -13.45
C SER A 55 -20.94 -9.38 -14.19
N GLY A 56 -20.82 -10.67 -13.97
CA GLY A 56 -19.99 -11.60 -14.75
C GLY A 56 -20.82 -12.58 -15.54
N PRO A 57 -20.24 -13.33 -16.50
CA PRO A 57 -20.97 -14.35 -17.24
C PRO A 57 -21.58 -15.40 -16.30
N GLY A 58 -22.89 -15.33 -16.10
CA GLY A 58 -23.67 -16.30 -15.33
C GLY A 58 -23.74 -16.10 -13.81
N HIS A 59 -23.08 -15.07 -13.24
CA HIS A 59 -23.13 -14.81 -11.79
C HIS A 59 -23.21 -13.31 -11.50
N GLN A 60 -24.15 -12.95 -10.64
CA GLN A 60 -24.13 -11.66 -9.93
C GLN A 60 -23.39 -11.87 -8.61
N MET A 61 -22.32 -11.08 -8.40
CA MET A 61 -21.57 -11.11 -7.15
C MET A 61 -21.65 -9.75 -6.46
N THR A 62 -22.06 -9.76 -5.21
CA THR A 62 -21.97 -8.57 -4.37
C THR A 62 -20.50 -8.32 -4.01
N ALA A 63 -20.02 -7.13 -4.30
CA ALA A 63 -18.69 -6.68 -3.95
C ALA A 63 -18.76 -5.48 -3.01
N TYR A 64 -17.72 -5.32 -2.22
CA TYR A 64 -17.58 -4.24 -1.27
C TYR A 64 -16.37 -3.38 -1.64
N GLY A 65 -16.54 -2.08 -1.56
CA GLY A 65 -15.49 -1.13 -1.82
C GLY A 65 -15.68 0.15 -1.03
N TYR A 66 -14.82 1.08 -1.27
CA TYR A 66 -14.81 2.38 -0.62
C TYR A 66 -14.57 3.46 -1.67
N GLU A 67 -14.94 4.69 -1.35
CA GLU A 67 -14.53 5.82 -2.17
C GLU A 67 -12.99 5.84 -2.29
N ALA A 68 -12.50 6.13 -3.50
CA ALA A 68 -11.07 5.99 -3.81
C ALA A 68 -10.17 6.86 -2.91
N THR A 69 -10.68 7.98 -2.40
CA THR A 69 -9.95 8.87 -1.48
C THR A 69 -9.64 8.24 -0.12
N LEU A 70 -10.39 7.22 0.30
CA LEU A 70 -10.12 6.53 1.55
C LEU A 70 -8.71 5.92 1.60
N ILE A 71 -8.12 5.53 0.47
CA ILE A 71 -6.75 5.00 0.46
C ILE A 71 -5.75 6.05 0.95
N ILE A 72 -5.99 7.32 0.67
CA ILE A 72 -5.14 8.43 1.13
C ILE A 72 -5.26 8.59 2.64
N GLU A 73 -6.50 8.60 3.18
CA GLU A 73 -6.76 8.69 4.63
C GLU A 73 -6.07 7.54 5.39
N LEU A 74 -6.14 6.31 4.84
CA LEU A 74 -5.47 5.14 5.41
C LEU A 74 -3.95 5.29 5.41
N CYS A 75 -3.37 5.72 4.29
CA CYS A 75 -1.93 5.95 4.19
C CYS A 75 -1.46 7.01 5.18
N GLU A 76 -2.16 8.13 5.30
CA GLU A 76 -1.85 9.19 6.26
C GLU A 76 -1.90 8.69 7.71
N ALA A 77 -2.89 7.87 8.07
CA ALA A 77 -2.99 7.29 9.39
C ALA A 77 -1.77 6.42 9.73
N PHE A 78 -1.32 5.58 8.78
CA PHE A 78 -0.11 4.78 8.95
C PHE A 78 1.15 5.63 9.10
N LEU A 79 1.27 6.74 8.33
CA LEU A 79 2.43 7.62 8.41
C LEU A 79 2.49 8.37 9.74
N ARG A 80 1.37 8.93 10.21
CA ARG A 80 1.29 9.60 11.52
C ARG A 80 1.63 8.64 12.65
N ALA A 81 1.07 7.43 12.63
CA ALA A 81 1.35 6.42 13.64
C ALA A 81 2.82 5.95 13.61
N ARG A 82 3.48 5.96 12.44
CA ARG A 82 4.92 5.69 12.31
C ARG A 82 5.73 6.81 12.95
N ASP A 83 5.42 8.06 12.63
CA ASP A 83 6.16 9.23 13.11
C ASP A 83 6.06 9.39 14.64
N ASP A 84 4.95 8.92 15.24
CA ASP A 84 4.77 8.86 16.69
C ASP A 84 5.34 7.57 17.33
N GLY A 85 5.97 6.70 16.56
CA GLY A 85 6.56 5.45 17.05
C GLY A 85 5.55 4.42 17.55
N ALA A 86 4.27 4.54 17.20
CA ALA A 86 3.19 3.68 17.71
C ALA A 86 3.11 2.31 17.01
N LEU A 87 3.79 2.13 15.88
CA LEU A 87 3.64 0.96 15.03
C LEU A 87 4.58 -0.19 15.44
N SER A 88 4.04 -1.41 15.39
CA SER A 88 4.86 -2.63 15.45
C SER A 88 5.68 -2.82 14.17
N ILE A 89 6.72 -3.68 14.21
CA ILE A 89 7.59 -4.00 13.07
C ILE A 89 6.80 -4.43 11.82
N GLY A 90 5.72 -5.21 12.00
CA GLY A 90 4.87 -5.63 10.89
C GLY A 90 4.09 -4.46 10.28
N GLN A 91 3.64 -3.52 11.11
CA GLN A 91 2.90 -2.34 10.69
C GLN A 91 3.81 -1.27 10.06
N LEU A 92 5.08 -1.18 10.46
CA LEU A 92 6.06 -0.30 9.83
C LEU A 92 6.23 -0.61 8.34
N ARG A 93 6.16 -1.88 7.93
CA ARG A 93 6.16 -2.25 6.51
C ARG A 93 4.95 -1.72 5.75
N MET A 94 3.79 -1.65 6.41
CA MET A 94 2.59 -1.04 5.81
C MET A 94 2.75 0.47 5.70
N ALA A 95 3.32 1.13 6.72
CA ALA A 95 3.61 2.57 6.67
C ALA A 95 4.60 2.93 5.56
N GLN A 96 5.64 2.12 5.33
CA GLN A 96 6.56 2.32 4.21
C GLN A 96 5.86 2.25 2.86
N ARG A 97 4.92 1.33 2.69
CA ARG A 97 4.10 1.23 1.47
C ARG A 97 3.13 2.37 1.34
N ALA A 98 2.51 2.78 2.44
CA ALA A 98 1.65 3.94 2.48
C ALA A 98 2.39 5.18 1.96
N ASP A 99 3.64 5.38 2.36
CA ASP A 99 4.50 6.46 1.88
C ASP A 99 4.75 6.37 0.36
N ILE A 100 5.10 5.18 -0.14
CA ILE A 100 5.31 4.94 -1.58
C ILE A 100 4.03 5.22 -2.37
N ILE A 101 2.88 4.74 -1.90
CA ILE A 101 1.59 4.93 -2.55
C ILE A 101 1.26 6.43 -2.61
N LEU A 102 1.38 7.17 -1.51
CA LEU A 102 1.09 8.60 -1.48
C LEU A 102 1.98 9.39 -2.43
N ARG A 103 3.29 9.13 -2.44
CA ARG A 103 4.22 9.79 -3.37
C ARG A 103 3.91 9.48 -4.82
N ALA A 104 3.60 8.22 -5.13
CA ALA A 104 3.22 7.83 -6.49
C ALA A 104 1.90 8.48 -6.92
N CYS A 105 0.90 8.53 -6.04
CA CYS A 105 -0.37 9.23 -6.32
C CYS A 105 -0.16 10.73 -6.53
N ALA A 106 0.70 11.38 -5.74
CA ALA A 106 1.02 12.80 -5.91
C ALA A 106 1.70 13.07 -7.26
N LYS A 107 2.68 12.25 -7.65
CA LYS A 107 3.36 12.37 -8.96
C LYS A 107 2.37 12.25 -10.12
N VAL A 108 1.48 11.24 -10.06
CA VAL A 108 0.47 11.03 -11.11
C VAL A 108 -0.60 12.11 -11.09
N GLY A 109 -0.99 12.59 -9.91
CA GLY A 109 -1.97 13.66 -9.76
C GLY A 109 -1.51 14.96 -10.41
N ILE A 110 -0.24 15.37 -10.21
CA ILE A 110 0.34 16.54 -10.87
C ILE A 110 0.34 16.37 -12.40
N ILE A 111 0.73 15.20 -12.90
CA ILE A 111 0.71 14.93 -14.34
C ILE A 111 -0.73 15.03 -14.89
N ALA A 112 -1.72 14.48 -14.17
CA ALA A 112 -3.09 14.52 -14.58
C ALA A 112 -3.64 15.96 -14.65
N LEU A 113 -3.31 16.80 -13.66
CA LEU A 113 -3.70 18.22 -13.64
C LEU A 113 -3.07 19.01 -14.78
N ILE A 114 -1.81 18.75 -15.11
CA ILE A 114 -1.13 19.38 -16.25
C ILE A 114 -1.78 18.93 -17.55
N ASP A 115 -2.05 17.62 -17.71
CA ASP A 115 -2.70 17.07 -18.89
C ASP A 115 -4.09 17.69 -19.10
N GLU A 116 -4.84 17.91 -18.01
CA GLU A 116 -6.14 18.57 -18.05
C GLU A 116 -6.02 20.04 -18.46
N ALA A 117 -5.12 20.80 -17.84
CA ALA A 117 -4.90 22.21 -18.11
C ALA A 117 -4.42 22.48 -19.55
N THR A 118 -3.70 21.53 -20.15
CA THR A 118 -3.15 21.65 -21.51
C THR A 118 -4.00 20.98 -22.59
N GLY A 119 -5.08 20.28 -22.21
CA GLY A 119 -5.89 19.47 -23.12
C GLY A 119 -5.23 18.17 -23.57
N TYR A 120 -4.04 17.84 -23.05
CA TYR A 120 -3.31 16.62 -23.44
C TYR A 120 -4.04 15.34 -23.06
N GLN A 121 -4.94 15.39 -22.09
CA GLN A 121 -5.77 14.26 -21.69
C GLN A 121 -6.59 13.65 -22.85
N GLU A 122 -6.93 14.44 -23.86
CA GLU A 122 -7.73 14.00 -25.03
C GLU A 122 -6.91 13.13 -25.99
N VAL A 123 -5.60 13.33 -26.05
CA VAL A 123 -4.69 12.62 -26.97
C VAL A 123 -3.87 11.52 -26.31
N ARG A 124 -3.79 11.48 -24.98
CA ARG A 124 -3.05 10.45 -24.29
C ARG A 124 -3.76 9.09 -24.35
N GLN A 125 -2.97 8.00 -24.28
CA GLN A 125 -3.51 6.64 -24.22
C GLN A 125 -4.37 6.44 -22.98
N LYS A 126 -5.45 5.65 -23.13
CA LYS A 126 -6.49 5.44 -22.12
C LYS A 126 -5.97 5.02 -20.73
N ASN A 127 -4.89 4.25 -20.66
CA ASN A 127 -4.32 3.73 -19.41
C ASN A 127 -2.97 4.34 -19.04
N ALA A 128 -2.56 5.43 -19.71
CA ALA A 128 -1.22 6.00 -19.53
C ALA A 128 -0.92 6.40 -18.07
N LEU A 129 -1.87 7.00 -17.35
CA LEU A 129 -1.67 7.36 -15.94
C LEU A 129 -1.58 6.15 -15.02
N GLN A 130 -2.32 5.08 -15.31
CA GLN A 130 -2.24 3.82 -14.55
C GLN A 130 -0.86 3.17 -14.73
N LEU A 131 -0.33 3.14 -15.93
CA LEU A 131 1.01 2.62 -16.21
C LEU A 131 2.09 3.44 -15.50
N LYS A 132 1.97 4.78 -15.51
CA LYS A 132 2.87 5.67 -14.77
C LYS A 132 2.82 5.41 -13.26
N LEU A 133 1.62 5.27 -12.69
CA LEU A 133 1.45 4.95 -11.27
C LEU A 133 2.14 3.63 -10.91
N GLN A 134 1.93 2.58 -11.70
CA GLN A 134 2.57 1.28 -11.50
C GLN A 134 4.10 1.38 -11.59
N ALA A 135 4.62 2.14 -12.56
CA ALA A 135 6.06 2.37 -12.70
C ALA A 135 6.65 3.09 -11.48
N PHE A 136 6.03 4.17 -11.00
CA PHE A 136 6.50 4.89 -9.81
C PHE A 136 6.52 4.01 -8.56
N ILE A 137 5.45 3.21 -8.36
CA ILE A 137 5.40 2.27 -7.23
C ILE A 137 6.50 1.20 -7.36
N ALA A 138 6.70 0.65 -8.56
CA ALA A 138 7.70 -0.37 -8.81
C ALA A 138 9.13 0.15 -8.59
N ASP A 139 9.43 1.37 -9.07
CA ASP A 139 10.74 2.00 -8.94
C ASP A 139 11.07 2.29 -7.46
N ASP A 140 10.16 2.91 -6.72
CA ASP A 140 10.33 3.19 -5.29
C ASP A 140 10.48 1.89 -4.47
N MET A 141 9.76 0.82 -4.86
CA MET A 141 9.91 -0.49 -4.21
C MET A 141 11.23 -1.18 -4.57
N GLN A 142 11.76 -0.98 -5.79
CA GLN A 142 13.06 -1.51 -6.19
C GLN A 142 14.22 -0.82 -5.48
N GLU A 143 14.16 0.49 -5.29
CA GLU A 143 15.16 1.23 -4.50
C GLU A 143 15.24 0.66 -3.08
N TRP A 144 14.11 0.34 -2.50
CA TRP A 144 14.05 -0.28 -1.17
C TRP A 144 14.63 -1.70 -1.13
N ALA A 145 14.38 -2.50 -2.16
CA ALA A 145 14.96 -3.84 -2.28
C ALA A 145 16.49 -3.80 -2.49
N LYS A 146 17.01 -2.73 -3.08
CA LYS A 146 18.44 -2.50 -3.32
C LYS A 146 19.20 -1.96 -2.08
N LEU A 147 18.51 -1.40 -1.09
CA LEU A 147 19.13 -0.88 0.14
C LEU A 147 19.93 -1.95 0.89
N PHE A 148 19.53 -3.21 0.76
CA PHE A 148 20.23 -4.35 1.34
C PHE A 148 20.57 -5.36 0.24
N PRO A 149 21.71 -5.20 -0.45
CA PRO A 149 22.15 -6.14 -1.48
C PRO A 149 22.33 -7.55 -0.91
N ASP A 150 22.28 -8.55 -1.77
CA ASP A 150 22.43 -9.95 -1.36
C ASP A 150 23.73 -10.21 -0.57
N ALA A 151 24.78 -9.44 -0.85
CA ALA A 151 26.03 -9.47 -0.10
C ALA A 151 25.84 -9.18 1.40
N PHE A 152 24.95 -8.26 1.77
CA PHE A 152 24.61 -7.97 3.17
C PHE A 152 23.96 -9.18 3.85
N TRP A 153 23.03 -9.83 3.17
CA TRP A 153 22.33 -10.99 3.70
C TRP A 153 23.20 -12.23 3.78
N LEU A 154 24.13 -12.39 2.84
CA LEU A 154 25.14 -13.45 2.87
C LEU A 154 26.09 -13.28 4.05
N GLU A 155 26.54 -12.05 4.32
CA GLU A 155 27.41 -11.76 5.45
C GLU A 155 26.69 -11.96 6.79
N LEU A 156 25.42 -11.56 6.88
CA LEU A 156 24.61 -11.79 8.07
C LEU A 156 24.40 -13.30 8.32
N ALA A 157 24.17 -14.07 7.25
CA ALA A 157 24.09 -15.53 7.34
C ALA A 157 25.41 -16.16 7.80
N ARG A 158 26.56 -15.63 7.34
CA ARG A 158 27.90 -16.07 7.76
C ARG A 158 28.11 -15.80 9.26
N ILE A 159 27.75 -14.61 9.73
CA ILE A 159 27.87 -14.22 11.15
C ILE A 159 27.00 -15.12 12.04
N GLU A 160 25.78 -15.43 11.60
CA GLU A 160 24.85 -16.29 12.35
C GLU A 160 25.06 -17.80 12.11
N HIS A 161 26.05 -18.20 11.34
CA HIS A 161 26.29 -19.60 10.97
C HIS A 161 25.07 -20.29 10.37
N THR A 162 24.26 -19.55 9.59
CA THR A 162 23.05 -20.07 8.93
C THR A 162 23.19 -20.05 7.42
N LYS A 163 22.43 -20.90 6.72
CA LYS A 163 22.40 -20.88 5.26
C LYS A 163 21.52 -19.73 4.76
N TYR A 164 22.05 -18.92 3.84
CA TYR A 164 21.27 -17.91 3.17
C TYR A 164 20.31 -18.55 2.15
N VAL A 165 19.02 -18.26 2.30
CA VAL A 165 17.98 -18.61 1.33
C VAL A 165 17.23 -17.34 0.94
N PRO A 166 17.25 -16.91 -0.33
CA PRO A 166 16.70 -15.62 -0.77
C PRO A 166 15.23 -15.39 -0.38
N ARG A 167 14.41 -16.45 -0.33
CA ARG A 167 12.98 -16.39 0.03
C ARG A 167 12.65 -16.90 1.43
N GLY A 168 13.63 -17.27 2.22
CA GLY A 168 13.46 -17.89 3.56
C GLY A 168 14.26 -17.22 4.66
N ARG A 169 14.40 -15.89 4.62
CA ARG A 169 15.18 -15.13 5.61
C ARG A 169 14.57 -15.25 7.01
N PRO A 170 15.37 -15.54 8.06
CA PRO A 170 14.88 -15.57 9.43
C PRO A 170 14.23 -14.25 9.84
N LEU A 171 13.09 -14.31 10.53
CA LEU A 171 12.34 -13.11 10.97
C LEU A 171 13.19 -12.18 11.86
N ARG A 172 14.15 -12.74 12.62
CA ARG A 172 15.07 -11.98 13.47
C ARG A 172 15.98 -11.02 12.68
N TRP A 173 16.28 -11.32 11.41
CA TRP A 173 17.08 -10.42 10.57
C TRP A 173 16.42 -9.08 10.31
N GLY A 174 15.08 -9.04 10.32
CA GLY A 174 14.35 -7.80 10.29
C GLY A 174 14.62 -6.88 11.49
N LYS A 175 14.88 -7.48 12.67
CA LYS A 175 15.24 -6.71 13.88
C LYS A 175 16.62 -6.07 13.75
N TYR A 176 17.59 -6.79 13.17
CA TYR A 176 18.95 -6.24 12.95
C TYR A 176 18.93 -5.08 11.96
N VAL A 177 18.16 -5.21 10.86
CA VAL A 177 18.00 -4.12 9.91
C VAL A 177 17.38 -2.89 10.57
N MET A 178 16.39 -3.08 11.44
CA MET A 178 15.77 -1.97 12.17
C MET A 178 16.74 -1.31 13.13
N ALA A 179 17.53 -2.07 13.89
CA ALA A 179 18.58 -1.53 14.76
C ALA A 179 19.65 -0.75 13.99
N PHE A 180 20.04 -1.21 12.80
CA PHE A 180 21.05 -0.50 11.97
C PHE A 180 20.55 0.80 11.35
N ILE A 181 19.24 0.97 11.19
CA ILE A 181 18.67 2.16 10.51
C ILE A 181 18.17 3.20 11.51
N TYR A 182 17.73 2.78 12.70
CA TYR A 182 16.98 3.64 13.63
C TYR A 182 17.63 3.79 15.01
N ASP A 183 18.75 3.11 15.29
CA ASP A 183 19.65 3.34 16.43
C ASP A 183 20.91 4.08 15.97
#